data_8b57b5697836eaf673746cda28b9a2cd
#
_entry.id   8b57b5697836eaf673746cda28b9a2cd
#
_cell.length_a   1.000
_cell.length_b   1.000
_cell.length_c   1.000
_cell.angle_alpha   90.00
_cell.angle_beta   90.00
_cell.angle_gamma   90.00
#
_symmetry.space_group_name_H-M   'P 1'
#
loop_
_entity.id
_entity.type
_entity.pdbx_description
1 polymer ?
#
loop_
_entity_poly.entity_id
_entity_poly.type
_entity_poly.pdbx_seq_one_letter_code
_entity_poly.pdbx_strand_id
1 'polypeptide(L)'
;HALFLPHGLRHMMGLDVHDMEDLGQIYVGYDDETRPSTQFGLASLRMGRRLQEGFVMTDEPGCYFIPALIDKWRAEGMHMDFINYDAIESFKDFGGIRLEDDILITPDGSRFLGEKRIPITVEEVEDIMNE
;
A
#
# COMPACT_ATOMS: atom_id res chain seq x y z
N HIS A 1 8.37 1.11 8.60
CA HIS A 1 7.04 0.89 7.95
C HIS A 1 6.82 -0.59 7.59
N ALA A 2 7.82 -1.30 7.10
CA ALA A 2 7.67 -2.61 6.48
C ALA A 2 7.05 -3.71 7.38
N LEU A 3 7.07 -3.55 8.70
CA LEU A 3 6.37 -4.45 9.61
C LEU A 3 4.85 -4.36 9.44
N PHE A 4 4.34 -3.14 9.18
CA PHE A 4 2.90 -2.85 9.12
C PHE A 4 2.39 -2.60 7.70
N LEU A 5 3.26 -2.25 6.76
CA LEU A 5 2.96 -2.06 5.34
C LEU A 5 4.06 -2.74 4.53
N PRO A 6 3.99 -4.08 4.32
CA PRO A 6 5.03 -4.84 3.64
C PRO A 6 4.92 -4.83 2.10
N HIS A 7 4.08 -4.01 1.54
CA HIS A 7 3.85 -3.88 0.09
C HIS A 7 3.98 -2.44 -0.39
N GLY A 8 3.82 -2.22 -1.70
CA GLY A 8 3.81 -0.89 -2.31
C GLY A 8 2.53 -0.13 -2.03
N LEU A 9 2.60 1.20 -2.09
CA LEU A 9 1.45 2.08 -1.89
C LEU A 9 0.54 2.13 -3.12
N ARG A 10 1.06 1.76 -4.31
CA ARG A 10 0.36 1.96 -5.59
C ARG A 10 0.89 1.07 -6.70
N HIS A 11 0.06 0.88 -7.72
CA HIS A 11 0.44 0.29 -9.01
C HIS A 11 -0.32 0.97 -10.15
N MET A 12 0.16 0.79 -11.38
CA MET A 12 -0.57 1.23 -12.57
C MET A 12 -1.86 0.42 -12.73
N MET A 13 -2.90 1.07 -13.20
CA MET A 13 -4.19 0.50 -13.51
C MET A 13 -4.62 0.85 -14.94
N GLY A 14 -5.17 -0.13 -15.64
CA GLY A 14 -5.57 0.01 -17.04
C GLY A 14 -6.62 -1.04 -17.43
N LEU A 15 -6.37 -1.80 -18.48
CA LEU A 15 -7.25 -2.91 -18.87
C LEU A 15 -7.28 -4.00 -17.79
N ASP A 16 -6.19 -4.21 -17.11
CA ASP A 16 -6.08 -5.10 -15.97
C ASP A 16 -5.86 -4.30 -14.68
N VAL A 17 -6.26 -4.87 -13.54
CA VAL A 17 -6.07 -4.26 -12.22
C VAL A 17 -4.58 -3.94 -11.98
N HIS A 18 -3.69 -4.89 -12.27
CA HIS A 18 -2.25 -4.68 -12.35
C HIS A 18 -1.87 -4.52 -13.82
N ASP A 19 -1.96 -3.31 -14.34
CA ASP A 19 -1.85 -3.07 -15.77
C ASP A 19 -0.50 -3.51 -16.33
N MET A 20 -0.55 -4.34 -17.38
CA MET A 20 0.60 -4.84 -18.13
C MET A 20 1.69 -5.54 -17.30
N GLU A 21 1.40 -5.94 -16.06
CA GLU A 21 2.39 -6.51 -15.14
C GLU A 21 3.02 -7.81 -15.67
N ASP A 22 2.26 -8.60 -16.42
CA ASP A 22 2.74 -9.83 -17.05
C ASP A 22 3.82 -9.60 -18.13
N LEU A 23 3.92 -8.39 -18.65
CA LEU A 23 5.01 -7.97 -19.53
C LEU A 23 6.31 -7.68 -18.77
N GLY A 24 6.24 -7.58 -17.46
CA GLY A 24 7.33 -7.34 -16.54
C GLY A 24 7.19 -6.05 -15.76
N GLN A 25 7.04 -6.17 -14.45
CA GLN A 25 6.87 -5.05 -13.51
C GLN A 25 7.94 -3.96 -13.66
N ILE A 26 9.16 -4.36 -13.97
CA ILE A 26 10.29 -3.44 -14.19
C ILE A 26 10.08 -2.47 -15.37
N TYR A 27 9.27 -2.86 -16.37
CA TYR A 27 8.99 -2.02 -17.53
C TYR A 27 7.78 -1.12 -17.33
N VAL A 28 6.86 -1.52 -16.49
CA VAL A 28 5.61 -0.78 -16.21
C VAL A 28 5.82 0.24 -15.10
N GLY A 29 6.30 -0.21 -13.97
CA GLY A 29 6.39 0.59 -12.74
C GLY A 29 7.73 1.29 -12.52
N TYR A 30 8.72 1.09 -13.38
CA TYR A 30 10.07 1.64 -13.24
C TYR A 30 10.53 2.32 -14.53
N ASP A 31 11.66 3.01 -14.46
CA ASP A 31 12.28 3.73 -15.57
C ASP A 31 13.80 3.63 -15.49
N ASP A 32 14.51 4.39 -16.33
CA ASP A 32 15.98 4.38 -16.33
C ASP A 32 16.60 5.04 -15.08
N GLU A 33 15.86 5.89 -14.39
CA GLU A 33 16.32 6.62 -13.21
C GLU A 33 16.05 5.84 -11.91
N THR A 34 15.00 5.01 -11.88
CA THR A 34 14.53 4.30 -10.68
C THR A 34 14.58 2.79 -10.87
N ARG A 35 15.24 2.10 -9.96
CA ARG A 35 15.38 0.64 -9.99
C ARG A 35 14.70 -0.01 -8.78
N PRO A 36 14.20 -1.26 -8.91
CA PRO A 36 13.66 -2.00 -7.79
C PRO A 36 14.70 -2.15 -6.67
N SER A 37 14.23 -2.06 -5.43
CA SER A 37 15.02 -2.32 -4.24
C SER A 37 14.98 -3.81 -3.87
N THR A 38 16.02 -4.30 -3.21
CA THR A 38 16.02 -5.64 -2.59
C THR A 38 15.62 -5.60 -1.12
N GLN A 39 15.43 -4.40 -0.55
CA GLN A 39 15.06 -4.24 0.85
C GLN A 39 13.63 -4.72 1.08
N PHE A 40 13.43 -5.50 2.15
CA PHE A 40 12.10 -5.94 2.56
C PHE A 40 11.14 -4.73 2.76
N GLY A 41 9.91 -4.84 2.25
CA GLY A 41 8.93 -3.77 2.23
C GLY A 41 9.09 -2.78 1.07
N LEU A 42 10.26 -2.71 0.43
CA LEU A 42 10.50 -1.94 -0.79
C LEU A 42 10.66 -2.83 -2.03
N ALA A 43 11.05 -4.08 -1.86
CA ALA A 43 11.17 -5.05 -2.95
C ALA A 43 9.83 -5.36 -3.62
N SER A 44 8.73 -5.13 -2.91
CA SER A 44 7.37 -5.35 -3.41
C SER A 44 6.72 -4.08 -4.02
N LEU A 45 7.49 -2.98 -4.17
CA LEU A 45 6.98 -1.78 -4.83
C LEU A 45 6.71 -2.09 -6.31
N ARG A 46 5.49 -1.82 -6.75
CA ARG A 46 5.07 -1.97 -8.15
C ARG A 46 5.24 -0.68 -8.95
N MET A 47 5.32 0.46 -8.27
CA MET A 47 5.41 1.78 -8.87
C MET A 47 6.51 2.60 -8.19
N GLY A 48 7.68 2.65 -8.81
CA GLY A 48 8.83 3.42 -8.35
C GLY A 48 9.19 4.61 -9.24
N ARG A 49 8.63 4.67 -10.46
CA ARG A 49 8.93 5.75 -11.42
C ARG A 49 8.26 7.08 -11.07
N ARG A 50 8.76 8.16 -11.65
CA ARG A 50 8.16 9.49 -11.52
C ARG A 50 6.74 9.51 -12.07
N LEU A 51 5.82 10.10 -11.31
CA LEU A 51 4.44 10.29 -11.73
C LEU A 51 4.37 11.27 -12.91
N GLN A 52 3.50 10.97 -13.87
CA GLN A 52 3.26 11.80 -15.05
C GLN A 52 1.77 12.04 -15.21
N GLU A 53 1.42 13.20 -15.78
CA GLU A 53 0.05 13.51 -16.15
C GLU A 53 -0.55 12.40 -17.02
N GLY A 54 -1.80 12.05 -16.72
CA GLY A 54 -2.54 11.00 -17.42
C GLY A 54 -2.34 9.59 -16.85
N PHE A 55 -1.43 9.38 -15.89
CA PHE A 55 -1.34 8.10 -15.21
C PHE A 55 -2.58 7.82 -14.39
N VAL A 56 -3.13 6.62 -14.56
CA VAL A 56 -4.17 6.06 -13.69
C VAL A 56 -3.52 5.00 -12.83
N MET A 57 -3.74 5.09 -11.52
CA MET A 57 -3.11 4.21 -10.55
C MET A 57 -3.95 4.08 -9.29
N THR A 58 -3.66 3.05 -8.51
CA THR A 58 -4.20 2.90 -7.16
C THR A 58 -3.49 3.83 -6.18
N ASP A 59 -4.17 4.15 -5.08
CA ASP A 59 -3.59 4.66 -3.84
C ASP A 59 -4.14 3.82 -2.69
N GLU A 60 -3.32 2.90 -2.18
CA GLU A 60 -3.74 1.77 -1.35
C GLU A 60 -2.98 1.69 -0.01
N PRO A 61 -3.00 2.75 0.81
CA PRO A 61 -2.41 2.69 2.13
C PRO A 61 -3.08 1.62 2.99
N GLY A 62 -2.26 0.86 3.72
CA GLY A 62 -2.73 -0.20 4.60
C GLY A 62 -1.92 -0.30 5.88
N CYS A 63 -2.54 -0.89 6.90
CA CYS A 63 -1.89 -1.23 8.16
C CYS A 63 -2.23 -2.68 8.51
N TYR A 64 -1.20 -3.52 8.63
CA TYR A 64 -1.36 -4.95 8.82
C TYR A 64 -0.60 -5.43 10.05
N PHE A 65 -1.22 -6.31 10.82
CA PHE A 65 -0.62 -6.98 11.96
C PHE A 65 -0.46 -8.46 11.63
N ILE A 66 0.72 -8.81 11.09
CA ILE A 66 1.03 -10.16 10.63
C ILE A 66 1.76 -10.91 11.76
N PRO A 67 1.11 -11.83 12.49
CA PRO A 67 1.68 -12.43 13.69
C PRO A 67 3.07 -13.05 13.46
N ALA A 68 3.22 -13.86 12.41
CA ALA A 68 4.49 -14.51 12.09
C ALA A 68 5.62 -13.51 11.81
N LEU A 69 5.33 -12.37 11.19
CA LEU A 69 6.32 -11.32 10.91
C LEU A 69 6.69 -10.56 12.19
N ILE A 70 5.70 -10.26 13.03
CA ILE A 70 5.89 -9.62 14.34
C ILE A 70 6.78 -10.49 15.23
N ASP A 71 6.47 -11.77 15.34
CA ASP A 71 7.24 -12.73 16.15
C ASP A 71 8.67 -12.88 15.65
N LYS A 72 8.86 -12.97 14.35
CA LYS A 72 10.18 -13.03 13.72
C LYS A 72 11.00 -11.79 14.06
N TRP A 73 10.48 -10.60 13.81
CA TRP A 73 11.21 -9.36 14.05
C TRP A 73 11.52 -9.15 15.54
N ARG A 74 10.58 -9.51 16.43
CA ARG A 74 10.80 -9.48 17.88
C ARG A 74 11.93 -10.42 18.29
N ALA A 75 11.93 -11.66 17.80
CA ALA A 75 12.95 -12.64 18.11
C ALA A 75 14.33 -12.24 17.60
N GLU A 76 14.40 -11.55 16.46
CA GLU A 76 15.64 -11.02 15.89
C GLU A 76 16.07 -9.68 16.51
N GLY A 77 15.28 -9.11 17.44
CA GLY A 77 15.57 -7.83 18.10
C GLY A 77 15.52 -6.64 17.15
N MET A 78 14.76 -6.73 16.05
CA MET A 78 14.72 -5.68 15.02
C MET A 78 13.99 -4.44 15.52
N HIS A 79 14.62 -3.29 15.33
CA HIS A 79 14.00 -1.96 15.59
C HIS A 79 13.39 -1.79 16.98
N MET A 80 13.97 -2.39 18.01
CA MET A 80 13.49 -2.34 19.40
C MET A 80 13.34 -0.91 19.94
N ASP A 81 14.14 0.04 19.43
CA ASP A 81 14.08 1.46 19.82
C ASP A 81 12.85 2.21 19.23
N PHE A 82 12.21 1.63 18.22
CA PHE A 82 11.09 2.25 17.49
C PHE A 82 9.78 1.48 17.60
N ILE A 83 9.84 0.18 17.88
CA ILE A 83 8.68 -0.70 17.87
C ILE A 83 8.38 -1.18 19.30
N ASN A 84 7.19 -0.86 19.78
CA ASN A 84 6.67 -1.39 21.04
C ASN A 84 6.01 -2.75 20.80
N TYR A 85 6.80 -3.82 20.83
CA TYR A 85 6.31 -5.18 20.59
C TYR A 85 5.28 -5.65 21.62
N ASP A 86 5.34 -5.16 22.84
CA ASP A 86 4.35 -5.54 23.87
C ASP A 86 2.98 -4.92 23.56
N ALA A 87 2.96 -3.69 23.09
CA ALA A 87 1.72 -3.07 22.64
C ALA A 87 1.14 -3.74 21.39
N ILE A 88 1.98 -4.17 20.45
CA ILE A 88 1.55 -4.83 19.20
C ILE A 88 0.93 -6.21 19.47
N GLU A 89 1.32 -6.88 20.55
CA GLU A 89 0.80 -8.22 20.89
C GLU A 89 -0.73 -8.28 20.90
N SER A 90 -1.39 -7.22 21.40
CA SER A 90 -2.85 -7.13 21.46
C SER A 90 -3.53 -6.95 20.09
N PHE A 91 -2.77 -6.65 19.04
CA PHE A 91 -3.30 -6.46 17.67
C PHE A 91 -3.10 -7.66 16.75
N LYS A 92 -2.45 -8.73 17.20
CA LYS A 92 -2.15 -9.89 16.35
C LYS A 92 -3.39 -10.55 15.74
N ASP A 93 -4.53 -10.50 16.44
CA ASP A 93 -5.79 -11.07 15.96
C ASP A 93 -6.60 -10.09 15.09
N PHE A 94 -6.15 -8.84 14.95
CA PHE A 94 -6.85 -7.83 14.15
C PHE A 94 -6.76 -8.10 12.64
N GLY A 95 -5.63 -8.64 12.17
CA GLY A 95 -5.36 -8.82 10.74
C GLY A 95 -4.83 -7.55 10.09
N GLY A 96 -5.67 -6.81 9.40
CA GLY A 96 -5.29 -5.56 8.76
C GLY A 96 -6.45 -4.83 8.12
N ILE A 97 -6.18 -3.57 7.75
CA ILE A 97 -7.12 -2.73 7.02
C ILE A 97 -6.37 -1.99 5.92
N ARG A 98 -6.99 -1.83 4.76
CA ARG A 98 -6.52 -1.03 3.63
C ARG A 98 -7.64 -0.17 3.10
N LEU A 99 -7.33 1.08 2.82
CA LEU A 99 -8.16 1.98 2.04
C LEU A 99 -7.57 2.03 0.64
N GLU A 100 -8.40 1.90 -0.38
CA GLU A 100 -7.94 1.86 -1.75
C GLU A 100 -8.81 2.74 -2.63
N ASP A 101 -8.18 3.71 -3.27
CA ASP A 101 -8.80 4.61 -4.23
C ASP A 101 -8.08 4.52 -5.57
N ASP A 102 -8.82 4.73 -6.65
CA ASP A 102 -8.26 4.92 -7.98
C ASP A 102 -8.07 6.41 -8.25
N ILE A 103 -6.89 6.78 -8.68
CA ILE A 103 -6.54 8.18 -8.94
C ILE A 103 -6.03 8.40 -10.35
N LEU A 104 -6.36 9.56 -10.91
CA LEU A 104 -5.76 10.10 -12.13
C LEU A 104 -4.78 11.20 -11.75
N ILE A 105 -3.56 11.12 -12.27
CA ILE A 105 -2.56 12.19 -12.12
C ILE A 105 -2.90 13.34 -13.09
N THR A 106 -2.97 14.55 -12.55
CA THR A 106 -3.25 15.79 -13.27
C THR A 106 -2.01 16.69 -13.32
N PRO A 107 -1.99 17.77 -14.13
CA PRO A 107 -0.83 18.68 -14.19
C PRO A 107 -0.42 19.30 -12.86
N ASP A 108 -1.38 19.49 -11.96
CA ASP A 108 -1.21 20.20 -10.69
C ASP A 108 -1.48 19.32 -9.45
N GLY A 109 -1.71 18.01 -9.64
CA GLY A 109 -1.97 17.11 -8.52
C GLY A 109 -2.57 15.76 -8.93
N SER A 110 -3.66 15.39 -8.29
CA SER A 110 -4.42 14.19 -8.60
C SER A 110 -5.91 14.39 -8.33
N ARG A 111 -6.74 13.56 -8.95
CA ARG A 111 -8.17 13.46 -8.63
C ARG A 111 -8.59 12.01 -8.47
N PHE A 112 -9.51 11.76 -7.58
CA PHE A 112 -10.16 10.46 -7.44
C PHE A 112 -10.98 10.13 -8.68
N LEU A 113 -11.02 8.86 -9.06
CA LEU A 113 -11.93 8.33 -10.06
C LEU A 113 -13.22 7.85 -9.37
N GLY A 114 -14.33 7.91 -10.12
CA GLY A 114 -15.67 7.62 -9.58
C GLY A 114 -16.41 8.88 -9.12
N GLU A 115 -17.74 8.73 -8.98
CA GLU A 115 -18.63 9.84 -8.58
C GLU A 115 -18.63 10.08 -7.08
N LYS A 116 -18.44 9.03 -6.31
CA LYS A 116 -18.42 9.06 -4.84
C LYS A 116 -17.24 8.26 -4.32
N ARG A 117 -16.60 8.80 -3.31
CA ARG A 117 -15.61 8.07 -2.54
C ARG A 117 -16.30 7.02 -1.66
N ILE A 118 -15.66 5.87 -1.49
CA ILE A 118 -16.10 4.89 -0.48
C ILE A 118 -15.98 5.48 0.92
N PRO A 119 -16.75 4.99 1.91
CA PRO A 119 -16.60 5.36 3.31
C PRO A 119 -15.18 5.07 3.81
N ILE A 120 -14.57 6.04 4.51
CA ILE A 120 -13.20 5.93 5.01
C ILE A 120 -13.06 6.29 6.49
N THR A 121 -14.02 7.00 7.07
CA THR A 121 -14.02 7.26 8.51
C THR A 121 -14.72 6.12 9.25
N VAL A 122 -14.42 5.98 10.53
CA VAL A 122 -15.06 4.97 11.38
C VAL A 122 -16.58 5.15 11.37
N GLU A 123 -17.03 6.39 11.51
CA GLU A 123 -18.46 6.74 11.53
C GLU A 123 -19.15 6.37 10.21
N GLU A 124 -18.56 6.72 9.06
CA GLU A 124 -19.13 6.40 7.75
C GLU A 124 -19.23 4.88 7.51
N VAL A 125 -18.23 4.12 7.96
CA VAL A 125 -18.23 2.65 7.82
C VAL A 125 -19.27 2.04 8.74
N GLU A 126 -19.36 2.47 10.02
CA GLU A 126 -20.34 1.99 10.98
C GLU A 126 -21.77 2.30 10.55
N ASP A 127 -22.01 3.50 9.99
CA ASP A 127 -23.33 3.90 9.49
C ASP A 127 -23.80 2.96 8.37
N ILE A 128 -22.96 2.65 7.39
CA ILE A 128 -23.32 1.71 6.30
C ILE A 128 -23.52 0.28 6.79
N MET A 129 -22.74 -0.15 7.77
CA MET A 129 -22.91 -1.51 8.33
C MET A 129 -24.18 -1.68 9.15
N ASN A 130 -24.79 -0.59 9.59
CA ASN A 130 -26.03 -0.59 10.36
C ASN A 130 -27.31 -0.37 9.51
N GLU A 131 -27.19 -0.10 8.21
CA GLU A 131 -28.30 -0.06 7.24
C GLU A 131 -28.79 -1.47 6.85
#